data_3c8641e38be5d9fed991a1ea2451eb40
#
_entry.id   3c8641e38be5d9fed991a1ea2451eb40
#
_cell.length_a   1.000
_cell.length_b   1.000
_cell.length_c   1.000
_cell.angle_alpha   90.00
_cell.angle_beta   90.00
_cell.angle_gamma   90.00
#
_symmetry.space_group_name_H-M   'P 1'
#
loop_
_entity.id
_entity.type
_entity.pdbx_description
1 polymer ?
#
loop_
_entity_poly.entity_id
_entity_poly.type
_entity_poly.pdbx_seq_one_letter_code
_entity_poly.pdbx_strand_id
1 'polypeptide(L)'
;FCNRNNIPITATYEKPYSTDANLLGLTHEAGKLESLQTPANFITPGMGKHPKDAPDKAEHMTVRFEKGRPTEINGKLCSLVEAFELTNEIGGRNGVGIGIHVVENRFVGIKSRGVYESPGMELLGQCYEYLLQLILDRRSRRVFNQLSDLIAEQIYEGYWFDPATQSQLAAIQPFKRLASGEITVTLYKGNISFHSAVSIPHSLYSEETASMEDIGDFNHADSEGFLSVLGVSAKALAVANQIDETL
;
A
#
# COMPACT_ATOMS: atom_id res chain seq x y z
N PHE A 1 16.66 21.09 30.58
CA PHE A 1 17.10 19.87 31.28
C PHE A 1 18.29 19.24 30.55
N CYS A 2 18.15 18.93 29.26
CA CYS A 2 19.17 18.23 28.47
C CYS A 2 20.52 18.96 28.47
N ASN A 3 20.53 20.30 28.23
CA ASN A 3 21.74 21.10 28.25
C ASN A 3 22.44 21.12 29.64
N ARG A 4 21.65 21.06 30.74
CA ARG A 4 22.21 21.04 32.13
C ARG A 4 22.83 19.68 32.48
N ASN A 5 22.43 18.62 31.78
CA ASN A 5 22.85 17.24 32.05
C ASN A 5 23.71 16.65 30.92
N ASN A 6 24.17 17.47 29.97
CA ASN A 6 24.98 17.07 28.82
C ASN A 6 24.35 15.91 28.01
N ILE A 7 23.02 15.89 27.91
CA ILE A 7 22.29 14.91 27.09
C ILE A 7 22.25 15.42 25.64
N PRO A 8 22.80 14.71 24.67
CA PRO A 8 22.79 15.15 23.29
C PRO A 8 21.35 15.14 22.75
N ILE A 9 20.95 16.25 22.16
CA ILE A 9 19.64 16.42 21.51
C ILE A 9 19.84 17.07 20.13
N THR A 10 19.05 16.64 19.16
CA THR A 10 19.03 17.20 17.80
C THR A 10 18.02 18.33 17.64
N ALA A 11 16.97 18.34 18.49
CA ALA A 11 15.96 19.39 18.49
C ALA A 11 16.48 20.67 19.11
N THR A 12 16.19 21.83 18.49
CA THR A 12 16.49 23.16 19.01
C THR A 12 15.20 23.94 19.21
N TYR A 13 15.31 25.10 19.92
CA TYR A 13 14.15 25.99 20.10
C TYR A 13 13.59 26.53 18.76
N GLU A 14 14.47 26.66 17.76
CA GLU A 14 14.14 27.14 16.41
C GLU A 14 13.66 26.00 15.49
N LYS A 15 14.01 24.76 15.83
CA LYS A 15 13.61 23.54 15.09
C LYS A 15 13.05 22.50 16.06
N PRO A 16 11.86 22.74 16.61
CA PRO A 16 11.24 21.87 17.62
C PRO A 16 10.50 20.66 17.00
N TYR A 17 10.97 20.19 15.84
CA TYR A 17 10.31 19.09 15.13
C TYR A 17 10.61 17.76 15.82
N SER A 18 9.56 16.96 16.02
CA SER A 18 9.70 15.56 16.38
C SER A 18 9.90 14.74 15.12
N THR A 19 10.82 13.79 15.19
CA THR A 19 11.11 12.86 14.10
C THR A 19 11.30 11.49 14.70
N ASP A 20 10.35 10.59 14.43
CA ASP A 20 10.41 9.20 14.83
C ASP A 20 10.71 8.34 13.61
N ALA A 21 11.74 7.51 13.71
CA ALA A 21 12.24 6.72 12.58
C ALA A 21 12.47 5.26 12.97
N ASN A 22 12.11 4.38 12.06
CA ASN A 22 12.46 2.96 12.10
C ASN A 22 12.67 2.44 10.67
N LEU A 23 12.87 1.11 10.52
CA LEU A 23 13.09 0.49 9.22
C LEU A 23 11.90 0.70 8.24
N LEU A 24 10.68 0.83 8.73
CA LEU A 24 9.47 0.91 7.91
C LEU A 24 9.17 2.33 7.46
N GLY A 25 9.64 3.35 8.20
CA GLY A 25 9.35 4.73 7.86
C GLY A 25 9.86 5.74 8.87
N LEU A 26 9.61 7.00 8.54
CA LEU A 26 9.99 8.16 9.31
C LEU A 26 8.83 9.15 9.35
N THR A 27 8.59 9.74 10.52
CA THR A 27 7.53 10.72 10.76
C THR A 27 8.11 12.09 11.01
N HIS A 28 7.55 13.12 10.38
CA HIS A 28 7.80 14.52 10.70
C HIS A 28 6.52 15.14 11.26
N GLU A 29 6.61 15.67 12.46
CA GLU A 29 5.49 16.26 13.20
C GLU A 29 5.87 17.58 13.88
N ALA A 30 4.86 18.25 14.43
CA ALA A 30 4.97 19.45 15.23
C ALA A 30 5.41 20.74 14.51
N GLY A 31 5.44 21.84 15.22
CA GLY A 31 5.85 23.15 14.75
C GLY A 31 5.02 23.68 13.59
N LYS A 32 5.67 24.10 12.51
CA LYS A 32 4.97 24.63 11.33
C LYS A 32 4.11 23.59 10.62
N LEU A 33 4.40 22.31 10.78
CA LEU A 33 3.61 21.24 10.17
C LEU A 33 2.21 21.11 10.76
N GLU A 34 1.94 21.64 11.96
CA GLU A 34 0.60 21.67 12.53
C GLU A 34 -0.36 22.55 11.73
N SER A 35 0.16 23.56 11.01
CA SER A 35 -0.65 24.37 10.10
C SER A 35 -0.89 23.65 8.77
N LEU A 36 -2.15 23.47 8.38
CA LEU A 36 -2.52 22.92 7.06
C LEU A 36 -2.11 23.83 5.88
N GLN A 37 -1.72 25.08 6.14
CA GLN A 37 -1.17 25.99 5.13
C GLN A 37 0.30 25.68 4.80
N THR A 38 1.00 24.91 5.64
CA THR A 38 2.37 24.48 5.37
C THR A 38 2.34 23.28 4.42
N PRO A 39 2.96 23.33 3.24
CA PRO A 39 2.95 22.20 2.32
C PRO A 39 3.75 21.01 2.86
N ALA A 40 3.38 19.78 2.47
CA ALA A 40 4.07 18.56 2.93
C ALA A 40 5.55 18.53 2.52
N ASN A 41 5.91 19.13 1.39
CA ASN A 41 7.31 19.24 0.92
C ASN A 41 8.16 20.27 1.69
N PHE A 42 7.62 20.86 2.76
CA PHE A 42 8.39 21.70 3.68
C PHE A 42 9.45 20.92 4.46
N ILE A 43 9.27 19.62 4.63
CA ILE A 43 10.23 18.76 5.32
C ILE A 43 11.56 18.68 4.57
N THR A 44 12.62 18.36 5.31
CA THR A 44 13.88 17.87 4.71
C THR A 44 13.83 16.35 4.77
N PRO A 45 13.80 15.63 3.65
CA PRO A 45 13.74 14.18 3.65
C PRO A 45 14.91 13.53 4.38
N GLY A 46 14.59 12.51 5.21
CA GLY A 46 15.57 11.68 5.91
C GLY A 46 15.80 10.33 5.26
N MET A 47 14.81 9.82 4.50
CA MET A 47 14.89 8.50 3.86
C MET A 47 15.10 8.58 2.34
N GLY A 48 15.22 9.75 1.76
CA GLY A 48 15.39 9.87 0.32
C GLY A 48 15.48 11.30 -0.18
N LYS A 49 14.87 11.55 -1.33
CA LYS A 49 14.82 12.85 -2.00
C LYS A 49 13.38 13.25 -2.29
N HIS A 50 13.09 14.54 -2.35
CA HIS A 50 11.80 14.95 -2.90
C HIS A 50 11.64 14.47 -4.36
N PRO A 51 10.42 14.14 -4.82
CA PRO A 51 10.18 13.70 -6.20
C PRO A 51 10.79 14.64 -7.26
N LYS A 52 10.74 15.95 -7.04
CA LYS A 52 11.33 16.94 -7.95
C LYS A 52 12.85 16.83 -8.09
N ASP A 53 13.53 16.35 -7.04
CA ASP A 53 15.01 16.26 -6.95
C ASP A 53 15.50 14.82 -7.28
N ALA A 54 14.58 13.89 -7.58
CA ALA A 54 14.89 12.54 -8.01
C ALA A 54 15.43 12.53 -9.45
N PRO A 55 16.14 11.45 -9.87
CA PRO A 55 16.73 11.35 -11.20
C PRO A 55 15.72 11.55 -12.34
N ASP A 56 16.16 12.15 -13.44
CA ASP A 56 15.38 12.31 -14.68
C ASP A 56 15.37 11.04 -15.55
N LYS A 57 16.06 9.98 -15.11
CA LYS A 57 16.06 8.69 -15.78
C LYS A 57 15.21 7.71 -14.97
N ALA A 58 14.23 7.08 -15.63
CA ALA A 58 13.45 6.01 -15.02
C ALA A 58 14.33 4.81 -14.63
N GLU A 59 14.01 4.20 -13.49
CA GLU A 59 14.65 3.01 -12.97
C GLU A 59 13.65 1.86 -12.89
N HIS A 60 14.06 0.65 -13.28
CA HIS A 60 13.26 -0.56 -13.09
C HIS A 60 13.69 -1.26 -11.81
N MET A 61 12.70 -1.81 -11.10
CA MET A 61 12.94 -2.68 -9.96
C MET A 61 12.05 -3.91 -10.07
N THR A 62 12.66 -5.07 -9.81
CA THR A 62 11.96 -6.36 -9.79
C THR A 62 11.94 -6.91 -8.37
N VAL A 63 10.78 -7.39 -7.94
CA VAL A 63 10.57 -8.07 -6.65
C VAL A 63 10.03 -9.47 -6.91
N ARG A 64 10.67 -10.47 -6.36
CA ARG A 64 10.12 -11.83 -6.27
C ARG A 64 9.48 -12.04 -4.92
N PHE A 65 8.25 -12.50 -4.94
CA PHE A 65 7.51 -12.92 -3.75
C PHE A 65 7.40 -14.44 -3.69
N GLU A 66 7.56 -15.00 -2.49
CA GLU A 66 7.25 -16.39 -2.18
C GLU A 66 6.33 -16.45 -0.97
N LYS A 67 5.13 -16.98 -1.19
CA LYS A 67 4.10 -17.11 -0.13
C LYS A 67 3.93 -15.81 0.66
N GLY A 68 3.82 -14.69 -0.05
CA GLY A 68 3.58 -13.36 0.50
C GLY A 68 4.78 -12.67 1.13
N ARG A 69 6.00 -13.18 0.95
CA ARG A 69 7.23 -12.53 1.42
C ARG A 69 8.11 -12.15 0.24
N PRO A 70 8.69 -10.96 0.21
CA PRO A 70 9.73 -10.63 -0.74
C PRO A 70 10.98 -11.46 -0.42
N THR A 71 11.51 -12.17 -1.40
CA THR A 71 12.67 -13.06 -1.27
C THR A 71 13.83 -12.67 -2.16
N GLU A 72 13.57 -11.87 -3.22
CA GLU A 72 14.60 -11.32 -4.09
C GLU A 72 14.25 -9.90 -4.51
N ILE A 73 15.27 -9.05 -4.56
CA ILE A 73 15.19 -7.71 -5.14
C ILE A 73 16.21 -7.61 -6.26
N ASN A 74 15.78 -7.33 -7.49
CA ASN A 74 16.64 -7.26 -8.67
C ASN A 74 17.52 -8.52 -8.87
N GLY A 75 16.95 -9.72 -8.63
CA GLY A 75 17.65 -11.01 -8.76
C GLY A 75 18.61 -11.33 -7.61
N LYS A 76 18.72 -10.48 -6.58
CA LYS A 76 19.52 -10.74 -5.39
C LYS A 76 18.63 -11.30 -4.30
N LEU A 77 18.92 -12.51 -3.82
CA LEU A 77 18.29 -13.11 -2.65
C LEU A 77 18.49 -12.23 -1.41
N CYS A 78 17.45 -12.08 -0.62
CA CYS A 78 17.47 -11.24 0.57
C CYS A 78 16.52 -11.77 1.65
N SER A 79 16.85 -11.47 2.90
CA SER A 79 15.95 -11.59 4.04
C SER A 79 14.88 -10.50 3.98
N LEU A 80 13.85 -10.59 4.82
CA LEU A 80 12.81 -9.56 4.90
C LEU A 80 13.39 -8.19 5.30
N VAL A 81 14.35 -8.16 6.22
CA VAL A 81 15.02 -6.92 6.65
C VAL A 81 15.80 -6.30 5.49
N GLU A 82 16.63 -7.09 4.81
CA GLU A 82 17.39 -6.64 3.63
C GLU A 82 16.48 -6.19 2.48
N ALA A 83 15.32 -6.83 2.30
CA ALA A 83 14.34 -6.39 1.31
C ALA A 83 13.84 -4.95 1.61
N PHE A 84 13.56 -4.63 2.88
CA PHE A 84 13.19 -3.28 3.29
C PHE A 84 14.35 -2.29 3.15
N GLU A 85 15.57 -2.67 3.53
CA GLU A 85 16.76 -1.81 3.38
C GLU A 85 16.99 -1.46 1.90
N LEU A 86 16.98 -2.48 1.02
CA LEU A 86 17.16 -2.28 -0.43
C LEU A 86 16.02 -1.44 -1.04
N THR A 87 14.79 -1.70 -0.67
CA THR A 87 13.65 -0.96 -1.21
C THR A 87 13.52 0.44 -0.64
N ASN A 88 13.96 0.68 0.59
CA ASN A 88 14.11 2.04 1.14
C ASN A 88 15.15 2.84 0.35
N GLU A 89 16.29 2.24 0.03
CA GLU A 89 17.33 2.89 -0.78
C GLU A 89 16.83 3.18 -2.21
N ILE A 90 16.25 2.18 -2.88
CA ILE A 90 15.75 2.31 -4.26
C ILE A 90 14.59 3.31 -4.31
N GLY A 91 13.58 3.15 -3.45
CA GLY A 91 12.43 4.04 -3.40
C GLY A 91 12.83 5.47 -3.04
N GLY A 92 13.63 5.63 -2.00
CA GLY A 92 14.07 6.94 -1.51
C GLY A 92 14.85 7.75 -2.55
N ARG A 93 15.80 7.14 -3.29
CA ARG A 93 16.55 7.85 -4.34
C ARG A 93 15.66 8.24 -5.53
N ASN A 94 14.54 7.54 -5.74
CA ASN A 94 13.56 7.84 -6.78
C ASN A 94 12.41 8.74 -6.30
N GLY A 95 12.43 9.18 -5.03
CA GLY A 95 11.40 10.05 -4.45
C GLY A 95 10.10 9.35 -4.10
N VAL A 96 10.07 8.00 -4.13
CA VAL A 96 8.91 7.19 -3.78
C VAL A 96 8.68 7.24 -2.27
N GLY A 97 7.43 7.37 -1.86
CA GLY A 97 7.05 7.37 -0.44
C GLY A 97 7.63 8.54 0.37
N ILE A 98 7.95 9.66 -0.26
CA ILE A 98 8.51 10.86 0.39
C ILE A 98 7.49 11.98 0.44
N GLY A 99 7.26 12.54 1.63
CA GLY A 99 6.34 13.66 1.82
C GLY A 99 4.87 13.25 1.82
N ILE A 100 4.54 12.07 2.31
CA ILE A 100 3.17 11.57 2.43
C ILE A 100 2.43 12.38 3.49
N HIS A 101 1.42 13.14 3.09
CA HIS A 101 0.60 13.93 4.01
C HIS A 101 -0.50 13.08 4.63
N VAL A 102 -0.59 13.11 5.96
CA VAL A 102 -1.63 12.40 6.71
C VAL A 102 -2.24 13.31 7.78
N VAL A 103 -3.56 13.26 7.92
CA VAL A 103 -4.27 13.72 9.10
C VAL A 103 -4.92 12.49 9.72
N GLU A 104 -4.33 12.00 10.78
CA GLU A 104 -4.76 10.79 11.46
C GLU A 104 -5.75 11.04 12.59
N ASN A 105 -6.53 10.03 12.92
CA ASN A 105 -7.37 10.00 14.10
C ASN A 105 -6.59 9.31 15.22
N ARG A 106 -6.13 10.07 16.20
CA ARG A 106 -5.47 9.50 17.36
C ARG A 106 -6.45 8.68 18.20
N PHE A 107 -5.96 7.63 18.83
CA PHE A 107 -6.72 6.79 19.75
C PHE A 107 -7.46 7.59 20.85
N VAL A 108 -6.90 8.70 21.27
CA VAL A 108 -7.50 9.62 22.25
C VAL A 108 -8.61 10.53 21.68
N GLY A 109 -9.02 10.32 20.43
CA GLY A 109 -10.16 11.02 19.81
C GLY A 109 -9.87 12.39 19.19
N ILE A 110 -8.62 12.82 19.14
CA ILE A 110 -8.22 14.06 18.45
C ILE A 110 -7.54 13.76 17.12
N LYS A 111 -7.50 14.74 16.22
CA LYS A 111 -6.75 14.65 14.97
C LYS A 111 -5.34 15.21 15.15
N SER A 112 -4.35 14.57 14.51
CA SER A 112 -3.01 15.13 14.37
C SER A 112 -2.55 15.06 12.91
N ARG A 113 -1.67 15.96 12.55
CA ARG A 113 -1.08 16.00 11.22
C ARG A 113 0.38 15.55 11.28
N GLY A 114 0.74 14.62 10.39
CA GLY A 114 2.10 14.22 10.14
C GLY A 114 2.45 14.26 8.66
N VAL A 115 3.74 14.34 8.37
CA VAL A 115 4.28 14.09 7.04
C VAL A 115 5.23 12.92 7.16
N TYR A 116 4.98 11.89 6.36
CA TYR A 116 5.65 10.61 6.48
C TYR A 116 6.61 10.35 5.32
N GLU A 117 7.62 9.58 5.61
CA GLU A 117 8.49 8.96 4.62
C GLU A 117 8.45 7.45 4.82
N SER A 118 8.20 6.70 3.75
CA SER A 118 8.02 5.25 3.82
C SER A 118 8.36 4.58 2.48
N PRO A 119 9.58 4.77 1.95
CA PRO A 119 9.92 4.36 0.59
C PRO A 119 9.76 2.86 0.34
N GLY A 120 10.28 2.03 1.24
CA GLY A 120 10.24 0.58 1.09
C GLY A 120 8.84 0.00 1.27
N MET A 121 8.07 0.52 2.22
CA MET A 121 6.68 0.09 2.42
C MET A 121 5.82 0.42 1.20
N GLU A 122 5.93 1.65 0.68
CA GLU A 122 5.19 2.08 -0.51
C GLU A 122 5.56 1.22 -1.73
N LEU A 123 6.84 0.99 -1.93
CA LEU A 123 7.36 0.25 -3.07
C LEU A 123 6.99 -1.25 -3.01
N LEU A 124 7.22 -1.90 -1.87
CA LEU A 124 6.84 -3.30 -1.67
C LEU A 124 5.32 -3.48 -1.66
N GLY A 125 4.60 -2.54 -1.03
CA GLY A 125 3.14 -2.54 -0.98
C GLY A 125 2.53 -2.46 -2.37
N GLN A 126 3.01 -1.56 -3.23
CA GLN A 126 2.51 -1.44 -4.60
C GLN A 126 2.84 -2.67 -5.46
N CYS A 127 4.03 -3.24 -5.31
CA CYS A 127 4.36 -4.50 -6.00
C CYS A 127 3.48 -5.66 -5.53
N TYR A 128 3.21 -5.75 -4.23
CA TYR A 128 2.33 -6.76 -3.66
C TYR A 128 0.89 -6.56 -4.12
N GLU A 129 0.42 -5.32 -4.21
CA GLU A 129 -0.89 -4.96 -4.76
C GLU A 129 -1.06 -5.46 -6.21
N TYR A 130 -0.06 -5.26 -7.07
CA TYR A 130 -0.09 -5.80 -8.42
C TYR A 130 -0.15 -7.33 -8.45
N LEU A 131 0.56 -8.02 -7.55
CA LEU A 131 0.47 -9.47 -7.42
C LEU A 131 -0.94 -9.93 -6.99
N LEU A 132 -1.52 -9.27 -5.98
CA LEU A 132 -2.86 -9.61 -5.48
C LEU A 132 -3.95 -9.44 -6.54
N GLN A 133 -3.81 -8.48 -7.45
CA GLN A 133 -4.75 -8.28 -8.58
C GLN A 133 -4.78 -9.49 -9.51
N LEU A 134 -3.67 -10.20 -9.64
CA LEU A 134 -3.55 -11.37 -10.53
C LEU A 134 -4.04 -12.67 -9.89
N ILE A 135 -3.94 -12.79 -8.56
CA ILE A 135 -4.16 -14.07 -7.85
C ILE A 135 -5.47 -14.15 -7.05
N LEU A 136 -6.15 -13.04 -6.81
CA LEU A 136 -7.37 -13.03 -6.01
C LEU A 136 -8.60 -12.69 -6.85
N ASP A 137 -9.62 -13.55 -6.76
CA ASP A 137 -10.93 -13.23 -7.29
C ASP A 137 -11.61 -12.09 -6.49
N ARG A 138 -12.72 -11.56 -7.03
CA ARG A 138 -13.47 -10.44 -6.44
C ARG A 138 -13.88 -10.68 -4.98
N ARG A 139 -14.30 -11.89 -4.62
CA ARG A 139 -14.78 -12.25 -3.26
C ARG A 139 -13.59 -12.37 -2.30
N SER A 140 -12.56 -13.10 -2.72
CA SER A 140 -11.31 -13.28 -1.98
C SER A 140 -10.64 -11.92 -1.73
N ARG A 141 -10.59 -11.05 -2.73
CA ARG A 141 -10.03 -9.70 -2.59
C ARG A 141 -10.76 -8.87 -1.55
N ARG A 142 -12.10 -8.92 -1.52
CA ARG A 142 -12.89 -8.20 -0.51
C ARG A 142 -12.56 -8.67 0.91
N VAL A 143 -12.51 -9.99 1.12
CA VAL A 143 -12.16 -10.55 2.44
C VAL A 143 -10.73 -10.20 2.84
N PHE A 144 -9.78 -10.30 1.91
CA PHE A 144 -8.39 -9.92 2.14
C PHE A 144 -8.27 -8.45 2.61
N ASN A 145 -8.95 -7.52 1.94
CA ASN A 145 -8.90 -6.10 2.31
C ASN A 145 -9.48 -5.88 3.71
N GLN A 146 -10.62 -6.47 4.04
CA GLN A 146 -11.22 -6.37 5.37
C GLN A 146 -10.30 -6.91 6.47
N LEU A 147 -9.64 -8.04 6.24
CA LEU A 147 -8.67 -8.60 7.19
C LEU A 147 -7.44 -7.70 7.32
N SER A 148 -6.97 -7.12 6.21
CA SER A 148 -5.82 -6.21 6.22
C SER A 148 -6.10 -4.95 7.02
N ASP A 149 -7.28 -4.35 6.86
CA ASP A 149 -7.69 -3.16 7.62
C ASP A 149 -7.77 -3.47 9.12
N LEU A 150 -8.41 -4.59 9.48
CA LEU A 150 -8.50 -5.02 10.88
C LEU A 150 -7.13 -5.30 11.50
N ILE A 151 -6.22 -5.96 10.78
CA ILE A 151 -4.87 -6.23 11.25
C ILE A 151 -4.09 -4.92 11.42
N ALA A 152 -4.23 -3.98 10.49
CA ALA A 152 -3.58 -2.69 10.56
C ALA A 152 -4.02 -1.89 11.80
N GLU A 153 -5.33 -1.88 12.09
CA GLU A 153 -5.88 -1.26 13.29
C GLU A 153 -5.29 -1.89 14.57
N GLN A 154 -5.26 -3.21 14.67
CA GLN A 154 -4.68 -3.91 15.83
C GLN A 154 -3.19 -3.61 16.00
N ILE A 155 -2.42 -3.51 14.89
CA ILE A 155 -1.00 -3.13 14.94
C ILE A 155 -0.85 -1.69 15.44
N TYR A 156 -1.64 -0.75 14.92
CA TYR A 156 -1.61 0.65 15.32
C TYR A 156 -1.94 0.84 16.80
N GLU A 157 -2.91 0.10 17.32
CA GLU A 157 -3.35 0.16 18.71
C GLU A 157 -2.45 -0.64 19.68
N GLY A 158 -1.49 -1.41 19.17
CA GLY A 158 -0.52 -2.16 19.98
C GLY A 158 -0.99 -3.57 20.41
N TYR A 159 -2.05 -4.10 19.82
CA TYR A 159 -2.65 -5.41 20.15
C TYR A 159 -2.09 -6.59 19.35
N TRP A 160 -0.81 -6.52 18.94
CA TRP A 160 -0.18 -7.56 18.11
C TRP A 160 -0.31 -8.98 18.66
N PHE A 161 -0.20 -9.15 19.97
CA PHE A 161 -0.20 -10.46 20.62
C PHE A 161 -1.59 -10.95 21.05
N ASP A 162 -2.62 -10.14 20.87
CA ASP A 162 -3.97 -10.44 21.33
C ASP A 162 -4.66 -11.52 20.48
N PRO A 163 -5.58 -12.31 21.05
CA PRO A 163 -6.30 -13.36 20.32
C PRO A 163 -7.02 -12.88 19.06
N ALA A 164 -7.53 -11.65 19.07
CA ALA A 164 -8.18 -11.05 17.89
C ALA A 164 -7.21 -10.93 16.72
N THR A 165 -6.02 -10.37 16.95
CA THR A 165 -4.97 -10.24 15.93
C THR A 165 -4.48 -11.60 15.45
N GLN A 166 -4.25 -12.54 16.37
CA GLN A 166 -3.81 -13.90 16.03
C GLN A 166 -4.86 -14.64 15.17
N SER A 167 -6.14 -14.44 15.44
CA SER A 167 -7.22 -15.00 14.62
C SER A 167 -7.24 -14.43 13.22
N GLN A 168 -7.06 -13.12 13.07
CA GLN A 168 -6.99 -12.43 11.78
C GLN A 168 -5.75 -12.87 10.98
N LEU A 169 -4.59 -13.00 11.65
CA LEU A 169 -3.36 -13.52 11.04
C LEU A 169 -3.52 -14.97 10.58
N ALA A 170 -4.28 -15.79 11.30
CA ALA A 170 -4.61 -17.14 10.86
C ALA A 170 -5.56 -17.13 9.63
N ALA A 171 -6.57 -16.26 9.64
CA ALA A 171 -7.54 -16.14 8.55
C ALA A 171 -6.92 -15.65 7.23
N ILE A 172 -5.85 -14.84 7.26
CA ILE A 172 -5.18 -14.34 6.04
C ILE A 172 -4.25 -15.37 5.40
N GLN A 173 -3.88 -16.46 6.08
CA GLN A 173 -2.92 -17.46 5.58
C GLN A 173 -3.31 -18.13 4.25
N PRO A 174 -4.59 -18.44 3.95
CA PRO A 174 -4.98 -18.98 2.65
C PRO A 174 -4.56 -18.10 1.48
N PHE A 175 -4.73 -16.79 1.60
CA PHE A 175 -4.35 -15.81 0.56
C PHE A 175 -2.83 -15.70 0.43
N LYS A 176 -2.14 -15.65 1.55
CA LYS A 176 -0.68 -15.58 1.60
C LYS A 176 -0.02 -16.75 0.84
N ARG A 177 -0.56 -17.96 0.94
CA ARG A 177 -0.02 -19.14 0.24
C ARG A 177 -0.06 -19.01 -1.28
N LEU A 178 -1.00 -18.23 -1.82
CA LEU A 178 -1.14 -17.99 -3.26
C LEU A 178 -0.18 -16.91 -3.77
N ALA A 179 0.30 -16.04 -2.88
CA ALA A 179 1.06 -14.85 -3.24
C ALA A 179 2.53 -15.18 -3.55
N SER A 180 2.76 -15.78 -4.72
CA SER A 180 4.09 -16.06 -5.25
C SER A 180 4.15 -15.60 -6.70
N GLY A 181 5.29 -14.99 -7.08
CA GLY A 181 5.51 -14.47 -8.41
C GLY A 181 6.52 -13.34 -8.44
N GLU A 182 6.82 -12.85 -9.61
CA GLU A 182 7.79 -11.78 -9.83
C GLU A 182 7.09 -10.57 -10.48
N ILE A 183 7.23 -9.41 -9.85
CA ILE A 183 6.66 -8.14 -10.30
C ILE A 183 7.79 -7.17 -10.60
N THR A 184 7.78 -6.60 -11.78
CA THR A 184 8.67 -5.50 -12.16
C THR A 184 7.88 -4.20 -12.25
N VAL A 185 8.44 -3.15 -11.69
CA VAL A 185 7.89 -1.79 -11.72
C VAL A 185 8.89 -0.81 -12.31
N THR A 186 8.37 0.27 -12.86
CA THR A 186 9.14 1.42 -13.31
C THR A 186 8.96 2.56 -12.32
N LEU A 187 10.07 3.12 -11.86
CA LEU A 187 10.13 4.22 -10.89
C LEU A 187 10.56 5.50 -11.60
N TYR A 188 9.81 6.57 -11.42
CA TYR A 188 10.15 7.88 -11.96
C TYR A 188 9.55 9.00 -11.12
N LYS A 189 10.40 9.83 -10.53
CA LYS A 189 9.99 11.04 -9.80
C LYS A 189 8.86 10.80 -8.79
N GLY A 190 9.03 9.78 -7.94
CA GLY A 190 8.06 9.41 -6.92
C GLY A 190 6.88 8.55 -7.39
N ASN A 191 6.76 8.31 -8.68
CA ASN A 191 5.72 7.45 -9.25
C ASN A 191 6.19 6.01 -9.38
N ILE A 192 5.30 5.06 -9.11
CA ILE A 192 5.47 3.63 -9.32
C ILE A 192 4.47 3.19 -10.38
N SER A 193 4.95 2.69 -11.51
CA SER A 193 4.08 2.14 -12.57
C SER A 193 4.39 0.67 -12.83
N PHE A 194 3.35 -0.10 -13.13
CA PHE A 194 3.49 -1.50 -13.51
C PHE A 194 4.32 -1.61 -14.80
N HIS A 195 5.28 -2.52 -14.80
CA HIS A 195 6.08 -2.83 -15.99
C HIS A 195 5.78 -4.23 -16.52
N SER A 196 5.92 -5.25 -15.68
CA SER A 196 5.62 -6.63 -16.05
C SER A 196 5.42 -7.53 -14.84
N ALA A 197 4.81 -8.70 -15.07
CA ALA A 197 4.64 -9.75 -14.10
C ALA A 197 4.94 -11.10 -14.75
N VAL A 198 5.73 -11.96 -14.08
CA VAL A 198 6.09 -13.28 -14.58
C VAL A 198 6.11 -14.32 -13.46
N SER A 199 6.08 -15.60 -13.84
CA SER A 199 6.22 -16.72 -12.90
C SER A 199 5.19 -16.71 -11.76
N ILE A 200 3.91 -16.43 -12.07
CA ILE A 200 2.82 -16.37 -11.09
C ILE A 200 1.98 -17.65 -11.18
N PRO A 201 2.28 -18.67 -10.35
CA PRO A 201 1.68 -20.02 -10.49
C PRO A 201 0.19 -20.05 -10.18
N HIS A 202 -0.32 -19.06 -9.44
CA HIS A 202 -1.73 -18.97 -9.04
C HIS A 202 -2.47 -17.79 -9.72
N SER A 203 -1.95 -17.31 -10.87
CA SER A 203 -2.63 -16.28 -11.65
C SER A 203 -3.99 -16.73 -12.13
N LEU A 204 -4.99 -15.88 -11.92
CA LEU A 204 -6.32 -16.00 -12.51
C LEU A 204 -6.42 -15.24 -13.85
N TYR A 205 -5.40 -14.45 -14.17
CA TYR A 205 -5.31 -13.75 -15.44
C TYR A 205 -4.76 -14.70 -16.50
N SER A 206 -5.44 -14.78 -17.63
CA SER A 206 -5.00 -15.49 -18.83
C SER A 206 -5.22 -14.57 -20.03
N GLU A 207 -4.21 -14.42 -20.88
CA GLU A 207 -4.32 -13.63 -22.11
C GLU A 207 -5.42 -14.19 -23.03
N GLU A 208 -5.61 -15.51 -23.05
CA GLU A 208 -6.64 -16.20 -23.85
C GLU A 208 -8.06 -15.83 -23.40
N THR A 209 -8.28 -15.71 -22.07
CA THR A 209 -9.61 -15.39 -21.51
C THR A 209 -9.81 -13.89 -21.26
N ALA A 210 -8.77 -13.09 -21.30
CA ALA A 210 -8.81 -11.64 -21.12
C ALA A 210 -9.16 -10.88 -22.41
N SER A 211 -9.11 -11.54 -23.58
CA SER A 211 -9.48 -10.92 -24.85
C SER A 211 -10.96 -10.55 -24.86
N MET A 212 -11.25 -9.31 -25.22
CA MET A 212 -12.64 -8.86 -25.41
C MET A 212 -13.16 -9.19 -26.81
N GLU A 213 -12.29 -9.65 -27.71
CA GLU A 213 -12.64 -10.01 -29.10
C GLU A 213 -12.98 -11.50 -29.24
N ASP A 214 -12.32 -12.36 -28.46
CA ASP A 214 -12.58 -13.80 -28.42
C ASP A 214 -12.63 -14.26 -26.95
N ILE A 215 -13.81 -14.56 -26.47
CA ILE A 215 -14.09 -14.82 -25.04
C ILE A 215 -14.07 -16.34 -24.73
N GLY A 216 -13.46 -17.15 -25.58
CA GLY A 216 -13.29 -18.56 -25.33
C GLY A 216 -14.61 -19.28 -24.99
N ASP A 217 -14.69 -19.93 -23.83
CA ASP A 217 -15.85 -20.71 -23.39
C ASP A 217 -17.04 -19.88 -22.89
N PHE A 218 -16.96 -18.53 -22.91
CA PHE A 218 -18.03 -17.66 -22.42
C PHE A 218 -19.05 -17.36 -23.54
N ASN A 219 -20.31 -17.70 -23.31
CA ASN A 219 -21.38 -17.37 -24.23
C ASN A 219 -22.01 -16.01 -23.89
N HIS A 220 -21.91 -15.04 -24.78
CA HIS A 220 -22.52 -13.72 -24.61
C HIS A 220 -24.02 -13.73 -24.32
N ALA A 221 -24.75 -14.70 -24.86
CA ALA A 221 -26.17 -14.83 -24.59
C ALA A 221 -26.51 -15.11 -23.11
N ASP A 222 -25.58 -15.71 -22.36
CA ASP A 222 -25.73 -15.94 -20.92
C ASP A 222 -25.73 -14.66 -20.13
N SER A 223 -25.07 -13.59 -20.62
CA SER A 223 -25.06 -12.28 -20.01
C SER A 223 -26.42 -11.62 -19.97
N GLU A 224 -27.25 -11.78 -20.99
CA GLU A 224 -28.64 -11.28 -21.06
C GLU A 224 -29.48 -11.87 -19.93
N GLY A 225 -29.43 -13.19 -19.78
CA GLY A 225 -30.12 -13.89 -18.69
C GLY A 225 -29.63 -13.46 -17.31
N PHE A 226 -28.32 -13.34 -17.13
CA PHE A 226 -27.71 -12.89 -15.87
C PHE A 226 -28.15 -11.46 -15.53
N LEU A 227 -28.08 -10.51 -16.47
CA LEU A 227 -28.51 -9.12 -16.26
C LEU A 227 -30.03 -9.04 -15.99
N SER A 228 -30.85 -9.88 -16.62
CA SER A 228 -32.26 -9.94 -16.37
C SER A 228 -32.57 -10.36 -14.94
N VAL A 229 -31.88 -11.37 -14.40
CA VAL A 229 -32.00 -11.81 -13.00
C VAL A 229 -31.48 -10.74 -12.03
N LEU A 230 -30.33 -10.12 -12.28
CA LEU A 230 -29.83 -9.02 -11.46
C LEU A 230 -30.80 -7.82 -11.43
N GLY A 231 -31.47 -7.57 -12.53
CA GLY A 231 -32.42 -6.47 -12.65
C GLY A 231 -33.73 -6.67 -11.86
N VAL A 232 -34.04 -7.87 -11.35
CA VAL A 232 -35.28 -8.14 -10.60
C VAL A 232 -35.37 -7.26 -9.34
N SER A 233 -34.27 -7.16 -8.57
CA SER A 233 -34.24 -6.33 -7.36
C SER A 233 -34.44 -4.85 -7.67
N ALA A 234 -33.76 -4.33 -8.71
CA ALA A 234 -33.90 -2.95 -9.12
C ALA A 234 -35.33 -2.61 -9.57
N LYS A 235 -35.96 -3.50 -10.33
CA LYS A 235 -37.36 -3.37 -10.73
C LYS A 235 -38.31 -3.34 -9.53
N ALA A 236 -38.07 -4.22 -8.54
CA ALA A 236 -38.86 -4.25 -7.31
C ALA A 236 -38.75 -2.97 -6.50
N LEU A 237 -37.51 -2.42 -6.38
CA LEU A 237 -37.28 -1.14 -5.71
C LEU A 237 -37.96 0.03 -6.43
N ALA A 238 -37.92 0.05 -7.77
CA ALA A 238 -38.62 1.08 -8.56
C ALA A 238 -40.14 1.01 -8.36
N VAL A 239 -40.75 -0.21 -8.44
CA VAL A 239 -42.17 -0.39 -8.21
C VAL A 239 -42.59 0.03 -6.79
N ALA A 240 -41.72 -0.17 -5.80
CA ALA A 240 -41.94 0.22 -4.42
C ALA A 240 -41.64 1.72 -4.15
N ASN A 241 -41.32 2.51 -5.15
CA ASN A 241 -40.91 3.92 -5.03
C ASN A 241 -39.73 4.13 -4.03
N GLN A 242 -38.79 3.19 -3.97
CA GLN A 242 -37.59 3.27 -3.14
C GLN A 242 -36.36 3.77 -3.91
N ILE A 243 -36.51 4.10 -5.19
CA ILE A 243 -35.48 4.71 -6.01
C ILE A 243 -35.80 6.20 -6.12
N ASP A 244 -34.88 7.06 -5.70
CA ASP A 244 -35.01 8.50 -5.87
C ASP A 244 -34.61 8.87 -7.31
N GLU A 245 -35.60 9.32 -8.08
CA GLU A 245 -35.38 9.74 -9.49
C GLU A 245 -34.83 11.18 -9.61
N THR A 246 -34.59 11.87 -8.47
CA THR A 246 -34.14 13.28 -8.44
C THR A 246 -32.63 13.45 -8.28
N LEU A 247 -31.85 12.34 -8.24
CA LEU A 247 -30.37 12.35 -8.13
C LEU A 247 -29.67 12.38 -9.47
#